data_0ca3b6eed345114a44664526622bf9dc
#
_entry.id   0ca3b6eed345114a44664526622bf9dc
#
_cell.length_a   1.000
_cell.length_b   1.000
_cell.length_c   1.000
_cell.angle_alpha   90.00
_cell.angle_beta   90.00
_cell.angle_gamma   90.00
#
_symmetry.space_group_name_H-M   'P 1'
#
loop_
_entity.id
_entity.type
_entity.pdbx_description
1 polymer ?
#
loop_
_entity_poly.entity_id
_entity_poly.type
_entity_poly.pdbx_seq_one_letter_code
_entity_poly.pdbx_strand_id
1 'polypeptide(L)'
;MLQIIQTTDGSHSLYSEEYGSSYHSKHGAVQESLHVFIEHGLRYKAVTLREISILEMGFGTGLNAWLALLEAESLGLKINYTTVEAHPLPLDFALQLNYPDQLPSPNGKVFFEQIHAAPWGEWVAMAPHFSLKKMEGKLEELDLPPGFDLIFY
;
A
#
# COMPACT_ATOMS: atom_id res chain seq x y z
N MET A 1 5.12 20.91 5.63
CA MET A 1 3.67 20.62 5.83
C MET A 1 3.23 19.62 4.75
N LEU A 2 2.36 18.66 5.10
CA LEU A 2 1.76 17.72 4.15
C LEU A 2 0.43 18.27 3.66
N GLN A 3 0.17 18.15 2.36
CA GLN A 3 -1.08 18.59 1.74
C GLN A 3 -1.65 17.47 0.88
N ILE A 4 -2.97 17.25 0.97
CA ILE A 4 -3.67 16.38 0.04
C ILE A 4 -3.82 17.13 -1.28
N ILE A 5 -3.37 16.51 -2.36
CA ILE A 5 -3.54 17.01 -3.73
C ILE A 5 -4.35 16.02 -4.55
N GLN A 6 -5.05 16.51 -5.55
CA GLN A 6 -5.75 15.66 -6.51
C GLN A 6 -4.88 15.47 -7.75
N THR A 7 -4.70 14.22 -8.16
CA THR A 7 -4.01 13.89 -9.40
C THR A 7 -4.97 13.88 -10.59
N THR A 8 -4.44 13.78 -11.82
CA THR A 8 -5.25 13.92 -13.05
C THR A 8 -6.34 12.86 -13.19
N ASP A 9 -6.13 11.65 -12.62
CA ASP A 9 -7.14 10.58 -12.63
C ASP A 9 -8.23 10.74 -11.55
N GLY A 10 -8.21 11.84 -10.79
CA GLY A 10 -9.16 12.14 -9.71
C GLY A 10 -8.78 11.56 -8.34
N SER A 11 -7.79 10.67 -8.26
CA SER A 11 -7.33 10.12 -6.99
C SER A 11 -6.44 11.10 -6.22
N HIS A 12 -6.43 10.97 -4.91
CA HIS A 12 -5.58 11.77 -4.05
C HIS A 12 -4.12 11.30 -4.09
N SER A 13 -3.22 12.24 -3.85
CA SER A 13 -1.84 12.01 -3.46
C SER A 13 -1.47 13.01 -2.37
N LEU A 14 -0.26 12.91 -1.86
CA LEU A 14 0.28 13.84 -0.88
C LEU A 14 1.41 14.65 -1.50
N TYR A 15 1.44 15.92 -1.20
CA TYR A 15 2.58 16.79 -1.49
C TYR A 15 3.28 17.16 -0.19
N SER A 16 4.58 16.98 -0.13
CA SER A 16 5.41 17.37 0.99
C SER A 16 6.18 18.64 0.65
N GLU A 17 5.92 19.71 1.38
CA GLU A 17 6.70 20.96 1.25
C GLU A 17 8.15 20.74 1.66
N GLU A 18 8.41 19.86 2.65
CA GLU A 18 9.75 19.56 3.13
C GLU A 18 10.63 18.92 2.05
N TYR A 19 10.05 17.99 1.27
CA TYR A 19 10.76 17.30 0.20
C TYR A 19 10.53 17.92 -1.19
N GLY A 20 9.64 18.91 -1.31
CA GLY A 20 9.31 19.56 -2.58
C GLY A 20 8.73 18.62 -3.64
N SER A 21 8.14 17.50 -3.23
CA SER A 21 7.67 16.45 -4.14
C SER A 21 6.35 15.82 -3.69
N SER A 22 5.67 15.19 -4.63
CA SER A 22 4.46 14.41 -4.38
C SER A 22 4.80 12.93 -4.19
N TYR A 23 3.97 12.23 -3.41
CA TYR A 23 4.11 10.80 -3.12
C TYR A 23 3.89 9.92 -4.35
N HIS A 24 3.04 10.35 -5.28
CA HIS A 24 2.73 9.66 -6.53
C HIS A 24 2.83 10.62 -7.70
N SER A 25 2.83 10.07 -8.91
CA SER A 25 2.75 10.86 -10.12
C SER A 25 1.53 11.79 -10.12
N LYS A 26 1.73 13.02 -10.56
CA LYS A 26 0.63 13.99 -10.74
C LYS A 26 -0.37 13.57 -11.82
N HIS A 27 -0.01 12.62 -12.67
CA HIS A 27 -0.89 12.08 -13.72
C HIS A 27 -1.98 11.16 -13.18
N GLY A 28 -1.72 10.44 -12.10
CA GLY A 28 -2.72 9.59 -11.47
C GLY A 28 -2.10 8.64 -10.45
N ALA A 29 -2.42 8.81 -9.16
CA ALA A 29 -1.89 7.95 -8.11
C ALA A 29 -2.38 6.51 -8.25
N VAL A 30 -3.69 6.32 -8.44
CA VAL A 30 -4.29 4.98 -8.63
C VAL A 30 -3.83 4.34 -9.94
N GLN A 31 -3.82 5.08 -11.04
CA GLN A 31 -3.35 4.59 -12.34
C GLN A 31 -1.90 4.10 -12.28
N GLU A 32 -1.00 4.90 -11.70
CA GLU A 32 0.41 4.55 -11.57
C GLU A 32 0.58 3.27 -10.75
N SER A 33 -0.09 3.18 -9.59
CA SER A 33 0.02 2.02 -8.71
C SER A 33 -0.55 0.76 -9.34
N LEU A 34 -1.69 0.84 -10.02
CA LEU A 34 -2.26 -0.29 -10.77
C LEU A 34 -1.33 -0.77 -11.87
N HIS A 35 -0.71 0.15 -12.62
CA HIS A 35 0.16 -0.21 -13.72
C HIS A 35 1.49 -0.78 -13.24
N VAL A 36 2.20 -0.06 -12.37
CA VAL A 36 3.58 -0.40 -11.98
C VAL A 36 3.60 -1.56 -10.99
N PHE A 37 2.83 -1.46 -9.90
CA PHE A 37 2.93 -2.39 -8.78
C PHE A 37 2.00 -3.59 -8.92
N ILE A 38 0.77 -3.38 -9.36
CA ILE A 38 -0.20 -4.47 -9.47
C ILE A 38 -0.02 -5.24 -10.76
N GLU A 39 -0.11 -4.60 -11.92
CA GLU A 39 -0.06 -5.29 -13.22
C GLU A 39 1.33 -5.87 -13.51
N HIS A 40 2.37 -5.06 -13.46
CA HIS A 40 3.73 -5.49 -13.79
C HIS A 40 4.48 -6.14 -12.63
N GLY A 41 4.02 -5.99 -11.40
CA GLY A 41 4.59 -6.62 -10.23
C GLY A 41 3.80 -7.84 -9.77
N LEU A 42 2.71 -7.59 -9.04
CA LEU A 42 1.94 -8.64 -8.36
C LEU A 42 1.32 -9.65 -9.33
N ARG A 43 0.62 -9.19 -10.35
CA ARG A 43 -0.02 -10.09 -11.34
C ARG A 43 1.01 -10.89 -12.13
N TYR A 44 2.16 -10.31 -12.42
CA TYR A 44 3.26 -11.04 -13.07
C TYR A 44 3.73 -12.21 -12.20
N LYS A 45 3.95 -12.00 -10.91
CA LYS A 45 4.33 -13.07 -9.96
C LYS A 45 3.21 -14.09 -9.76
N ALA A 46 1.96 -13.65 -9.77
CA ALA A 46 0.79 -14.50 -9.57
C ALA A 46 0.56 -15.52 -10.70
N VAL A 47 1.24 -15.39 -11.84
CA VAL A 47 1.23 -16.39 -12.91
C VAL A 47 1.80 -17.73 -12.41
N THR A 48 2.81 -17.69 -11.56
CA THR A 48 3.54 -18.89 -11.09
C THR A 48 3.39 -19.15 -9.59
N LEU A 49 3.09 -18.12 -8.79
CA LEU A 49 3.00 -18.23 -7.34
C LEU A 49 1.56 -17.99 -6.86
N ARG A 50 1.10 -18.79 -5.91
CA ARG A 50 -0.21 -18.61 -5.25
C ARG A 50 -0.07 -18.06 -3.83
N GLU A 51 1.13 -18.09 -3.27
CA GLU A 51 1.53 -17.41 -2.04
C GLU A 51 2.70 -16.49 -2.36
N ILE A 52 2.58 -15.20 -2.03
CA ILE A 52 3.54 -14.16 -2.40
C ILE A 52 3.89 -13.33 -1.17
N SER A 53 5.18 -13.22 -0.90
CA SER A 53 5.71 -12.34 0.13
C SER A 53 6.20 -11.04 -0.48
N ILE A 54 5.61 -9.92 -0.07
CA ILE A 54 5.90 -8.58 -0.59
C ILE A 54 6.60 -7.75 0.48
N LEU A 55 7.65 -7.02 0.07
CA LEU A 55 8.22 -5.94 0.84
C LEU A 55 7.95 -4.61 0.12
N GLU A 56 7.31 -3.67 0.82
CA GLU A 56 7.14 -2.30 0.35
C GLU A 56 8.06 -1.35 1.09
N MET A 57 8.72 -0.49 0.33
CA MET A 57 9.58 0.57 0.83
C MET A 57 8.83 1.89 0.77
N GLY A 58 8.34 2.35 1.93
CA GLY A 58 7.47 3.51 2.05
C GLY A 58 5.98 3.14 1.99
N PHE A 59 5.34 2.97 3.16
CA PHE A 59 3.90 2.74 3.27
C PHE A 59 3.10 3.93 2.72
N GLY A 60 3.54 5.14 3.06
CA GLY A 60 2.96 6.39 2.57
C GLY A 60 1.45 6.47 2.78
N THR A 61 0.72 6.56 1.68
CA THR A 61 -0.75 6.65 1.68
C THR A 61 -1.47 5.31 1.88
N GLY A 62 -0.73 4.20 1.93
CA GLY A 62 -1.29 2.85 2.02
C GLY A 62 -1.93 2.34 0.73
N LEU A 63 -1.81 3.07 -0.38
CA LEU A 63 -2.46 2.73 -1.65
C LEU A 63 -2.02 1.36 -2.17
N ASN A 64 -0.71 1.08 -2.22
CA ASN A 64 -0.21 -0.19 -2.76
C ASN A 64 -0.63 -1.38 -1.89
N ALA A 65 -0.57 -1.26 -0.57
CA ALA A 65 -1.03 -2.30 0.35
C ALA A 65 -2.53 -2.59 0.18
N TRP A 66 -3.33 -1.55 0.05
CA TRP A 66 -4.77 -1.68 -0.17
C TRP A 66 -5.08 -2.34 -1.51
N LEU A 67 -4.42 -1.92 -2.61
CA LEU A 67 -4.59 -2.55 -3.92
C LEU A 67 -4.15 -4.02 -3.92
N ALA A 68 -3.05 -4.34 -3.25
CA ALA A 68 -2.59 -5.73 -3.11
C ALA A 68 -3.60 -6.60 -2.34
N LEU A 69 -4.24 -6.05 -1.31
CA LEU A 69 -5.31 -6.74 -0.58
C LEU A 69 -6.51 -7.02 -1.49
N LEU A 70 -6.95 -6.03 -2.27
CA LEU A 70 -8.06 -6.22 -3.21
C LEU A 70 -7.75 -7.28 -4.28
N GLU A 71 -6.51 -7.32 -4.78
CA GLU A 71 -6.07 -8.37 -5.72
C GLU A 71 -6.04 -9.75 -5.06
N ALA A 72 -5.57 -9.85 -3.81
CA ALA A 72 -5.58 -11.11 -3.06
C ALA A 72 -6.99 -11.69 -2.95
N GLU A 73 -7.97 -10.85 -2.60
CA GLU A 73 -9.37 -11.25 -2.52
C GLU A 73 -9.94 -11.64 -3.89
N SER A 74 -9.63 -10.87 -4.93
CA SER A 74 -10.14 -11.10 -6.29
C SER A 74 -9.59 -12.37 -6.92
N LEU A 75 -8.30 -12.66 -6.73
CA LEU A 75 -7.58 -13.76 -7.40
C LEU A 75 -7.39 -15.00 -6.50
N GLY A 76 -7.80 -14.95 -5.24
CA GLY A 76 -7.55 -16.01 -4.28
C GLY A 76 -6.06 -16.23 -4.01
N LEU A 77 -5.28 -15.15 -4.02
CA LEU A 77 -3.85 -15.17 -3.70
C LEU A 77 -3.65 -15.03 -2.20
N LYS A 78 -2.71 -15.81 -1.65
CA LYS A 78 -2.23 -15.58 -0.29
C LYS A 78 -1.07 -14.60 -0.32
N ILE A 79 -1.22 -13.46 0.34
CA ILE A 79 -0.20 -12.42 0.40
C ILE A 79 0.25 -12.16 1.84
N ASN A 80 1.56 -12.20 2.04
CA ASN A 80 2.23 -11.75 3.27
C ASN A 80 2.90 -10.41 2.95
N TYR A 81 2.31 -9.32 3.39
CA TYR A 81 2.71 -7.96 3.02
C TYR A 81 3.45 -7.29 4.18
N THR A 82 4.73 -7.00 3.97
CA THR A 82 5.54 -6.20 4.90
C THR A 82 5.76 -4.83 4.30
N THR A 83 5.52 -3.79 5.06
CA THR A 83 5.80 -2.41 4.65
C THR A 83 6.61 -1.67 5.70
N VAL A 84 7.53 -0.82 5.24
CA VAL A 84 8.41 -0.01 6.07
C VAL A 84 8.07 1.46 5.87
N GLU A 85 7.97 2.23 6.94
CA GLU A 85 7.70 3.67 6.87
C GLU A 85 8.46 4.42 7.97
N ALA A 86 9.25 5.40 7.57
CA ALA A 86 10.00 6.23 8.51
C ALA A 86 9.16 7.33 9.17
N HIS A 87 8.11 7.78 8.49
CA HIS A 87 7.25 8.90 8.89
C HIS A 87 5.77 8.57 8.68
N PRO A 88 5.18 7.69 9.53
CA PRO A 88 3.78 7.30 9.39
C PRO A 88 2.83 8.48 9.38
N LEU A 89 1.84 8.43 8.50
CA LEU A 89 0.79 9.44 8.47
C LEU A 89 -0.12 9.32 9.70
N PRO A 90 -0.59 10.43 10.27
CA PRO A 90 -1.67 10.40 11.25
C PRO A 90 -2.91 9.71 10.67
N LEU A 91 -3.57 8.88 11.48
CA LEU A 91 -4.72 8.09 11.04
C LEU A 91 -5.86 8.95 10.48
N ASP A 92 -6.20 10.02 11.20
CA ASP A 92 -7.24 10.96 10.80
C ASP A 92 -6.95 11.66 9.47
N PHE A 93 -5.68 11.87 9.15
CA PHE A 93 -5.24 12.42 7.88
C PHE A 93 -5.34 11.38 6.76
N ALA A 94 -4.87 10.17 7.02
CA ALA A 94 -4.91 9.07 6.05
C ALA A 94 -6.34 8.71 5.62
N LEU A 95 -7.29 8.74 6.56
CA LEU A 95 -8.70 8.43 6.30
C LEU A 95 -9.44 9.48 5.45
N GLN A 96 -8.82 10.63 5.15
CA GLN A 96 -9.35 11.61 4.21
C GLN A 96 -9.03 11.30 2.74
N LEU A 97 -8.15 10.32 2.49
CA LEU A 97 -7.79 9.91 1.14
C LEU A 97 -8.97 9.21 0.45
N ASN A 98 -9.15 9.47 -0.85
CA ASN A 98 -10.36 9.09 -1.59
C ASN A 98 -10.26 7.78 -2.38
N TYR A 99 -9.26 6.96 -2.13
CA TYR A 99 -9.04 5.74 -2.93
C TYR A 99 -10.24 4.79 -2.98
N PRO A 100 -10.94 4.51 -1.87
CA PRO A 100 -12.14 3.66 -1.92
C PRO A 100 -13.28 4.23 -2.76
N ASP A 101 -13.38 5.55 -2.88
CA ASP A 101 -14.39 6.21 -3.72
C ASP A 101 -13.99 6.19 -5.20
N GLN A 102 -12.68 6.29 -5.49
CA GLN A 102 -12.15 6.27 -6.85
C GLN A 102 -12.13 4.85 -7.46
N LEU A 103 -11.98 3.83 -6.63
CA LEU A 103 -11.97 2.43 -7.04
C LEU A 103 -12.93 1.64 -6.14
N PRO A 104 -14.25 1.77 -6.34
CA PRO A 104 -15.24 1.04 -5.54
C PRO A 104 -15.06 -0.47 -5.68
N SER A 105 -15.03 -1.16 -4.54
CA SER A 105 -14.85 -2.60 -4.46
C SER A 105 -15.54 -3.15 -3.21
N PRO A 106 -15.93 -4.44 -3.20
CA PRO A 106 -16.51 -5.06 -2.01
C PRO A 106 -15.57 -4.91 -0.81
N ASN A 107 -16.10 -4.38 0.30
CA ASN A 107 -15.36 -4.12 1.54
C ASN A 107 -14.14 -3.19 1.38
N GLY A 108 -13.95 -2.53 0.23
CA GLY A 108 -12.76 -1.73 -0.05
C GLY A 108 -12.51 -0.63 0.96
N LYS A 109 -13.56 0.10 1.36
CA LYS A 109 -13.46 1.13 2.39
C LYS A 109 -13.08 0.56 3.76
N VAL A 110 -13.70 -0.54 4.17
CA VAL A 110 -13.41 -1.22 5.44
C VAL A 110 -11.95 -1.69 5.48
N PHE A 111 -11.49 -2.32 4.41
CA PHE A 111 -10.09 -2.74 4.30
C PHE A 111 -9.10 -1.57 4.35
N PHE A 112 -9.42 -0.47 3.68
CA PHE A 112 -8.58 0.73 3.71
C PHE A 112 -8.44 1.30 5.13
N GLU A 113 -9.54 1.43 5.84
CA GLU A 113 -9.56 1.88 7.24
C GLU A 113 -8.78 0.92 8.15
N GLN A 114 -8.98 -0.39 8.00
CA GLN A 114 -8.29 -1.41 8.79
C GLN A 114 -6.77 -1.44 8.54
N ILE A 115 -6.32 -1.28 7.30
CA ILE A 115 -4.90 -1.20 6.95
C ILE A 115 -4.23 -0.03 7.68
N HIS A 116 -4.87 1.14 7.68
CA HIS A 116 -4.34 2.30 8.38
C HIS A 116 -4.38 2.16 9.90
N ALA A 117 -5.47 1.61 10.44
CA ALA A 117 -5.65 1.43 11.88
C ALA A 117 -4.84 0.26 12.47
N ALA A 118 -4.33 -0.64 11.64
CA ALA A 118 -3.54 -1.78 12.10
C ALA A 118 -2.32 -1.33 12.93
N PRO A 119 -2.02 -2.00 14.05
CA PRO A 119 -0.85 -1.67 14.86
C PRO A 119 0.46 -1.89 14.10
N TRP A 120 1.47 -1.14 14.48
CA TRP A 120 2.83 -1.27 13.95
C TRP A 120 3.61 -2.36 14.69
N GLY A 121 4.54 -3.02 14.00
CA GLY A 121 5.48 -3.96 14.59
C GLY A 121 4.98 -5.40 14.72
N GLU A 122 3.75 -5.69 14.34
CA GLU A 122 3.19 -7.04 14.44
C GLU A 122 2.43 -7.46 13.18
N TRP A 123 2.31 -8.78 12.98
CA TRP A 123 1.48 -9.34 11.91
C TRP A 123 0.00 -9.24 12.26
N VAL A 124 -0.80 -8.74 11.34
CA VAL A 124 -2.25 -8.64 11.45
C VAL A 124 -2.90 -9.29 10.23
N ALA A 125 -3.79 -10.27 10.48
CA ALA A 125 -4.61 -10.84 9.42
C ALA A 125 -5.72 -9.84 9.06
N MET A 126 -5.65 -9.26 7.85
CA MET A 126 -6.63 -8.28 7.36
C MET A 126 -7.82 -8.97 6.68
N ALA A 127 -7.56 -10.09 6.03
CA ALA A 127 -8.51 -10.93 5.33
C ALA A 127 -7.99 -12.39 5.34
N PRO A 128 -8.80 -13.39 4.96
CA PRO A 128 -8.36 -14.79 5.00
C PRO A 128 -7.08 -15.07 4.23
N HIS A 129 -6.80 -14.29 3.19
CA HIS A 129 -5.65 -14.47 2.31
C HIS A 129 -4.63 -13.33 2.37
N PHE A 130 -4.80 -12.37 3.29
CA PHE A 130 -3.91 -11.22 3.38
C PHE A 130 -3.48 -10.93 4.81
N SER A 131 -2.19 -10.99 5.06
CA SER A 131 -1.56 -10.60 6.33
C SER A 131 -0.66 -9.40 6.12
N LEU A 132 -0.75 -8.42 7.01
CA LEU A 132 -0.01 -7.16 6.96
C LEU A 132 0.90 -7.03 8.17
N LYS A 133 2.15 -6.64 7.94
CA LYS A 133 3.06 -6.15 8.98
C LYS A 133 3.58 -4.78 8.59
N LYS A 134 3.25 -3.78 9.39
CA LYS A 134 3.78 -2.42 9.23
C LYS A 134 4.96 -2.23 10.19
N MET A 135 6.09 -1.78 9.68
CA MET A 135 7.30 -1.51 10.46
C MET A 135 7.65 -0.03 10.40
N GLU A 136 7.67 0.62 11.56
CA GLU A 136 8.07 2.02 11.67
C GLU A 136 9.59 2.11 11.83
N GLY A 137 10.23 2.91 10.97
CA GLY A 137 11.66 3.13 11.01
C GLY A 137 12.26 3.29 9.63
N LYS A 138 13.57 3.57 9.61
CA LYS A 138 14.33 3.58 8.37
C LYS A 138 14.79 2.17 8.02
N LEU A 139 14.87 1.88 6.74
CA LEU A 139 15.24 0.55 6.25
C LEU A 139 16.55 0.03 6.85
N GLU A 140 17.55 0.87 6.89
CA GLU A 140 18.89 0.55 7.39
C GLU A 140 18.95 0.26 8.90
N GLU A 141 17.89 0.60 9.61
CA GLU A 141 17.75 0.39 11.07
C GLU A 141 16.91 -0.84 11.42
N LEU A 142 16.24 -1.44 10.42
CA LEU A 142 15.31 -2.53 10.61
C LEU A 142 15.93 -3.88 10.23
N ASP A 143 15.68 -4.88 11.05
CA ASP A 143 16.05 -6.26 10.75
C ASP A 143 14.91 -6.92 9.96
N LEU A 144 15.12 -7.04 8.64
CA LEU A 144 14.15 -7.65 7.74
C LEU A 144 14.56 -9.10 7.42
N PRO A 145 13.62 -10.05 7.47
CA PRO A 145 13.91 -11.43 7.07
C PRO A 145 14.19 -11.48 5.56
N PRO A 146 14.98 -12.46 5.10
CA PRO A 146 15.12 -12.73 3.68
C PRO A 146 13.87 -13.40 3.10
N GLY A 147 13.79 -13.53 1.77
CA GLY A 147 12.80 -14.39 1.12
C GLY A 147 11.57 -13.67 0.60
N PHE A 148 11.66 -12.37 0.32
CA PHE A 148 10.61 -11.67 -0.40
C PHE A 148 10.61 -12.05 -1.89
N ASP A 149 9.40 -12.31 -2.42
CA ASP A 149 9.21 -12.63 -3.85
C ASP A 149 9.14 -11.37 -4.70
N LEU A 150 8.73 -10.26 -4.11
CA LEU A 150 8.46 -9.00 -4.78
C LEU A 150 8.80 -7.83 -3.87
N ILE A 151 9.42 -6.81 -4.44
CA ILE A 151 9.72 -5.56 -3.74
C ILE A 151 9.04 -4.40 -4.46
N PHE A 152 8.22 -3.66 -3.73
CA PHE A 152 7.65 -2.39 -4.16
C PHE A 152 8.56 -1.25 -3.67
N TYR A 153 9.11 -0.52 -4.62
CA TYR A 153 10.07 0.53 -4.32
C TYR A 153 9.70 1.84 -5.01
#